data_f5b1e81229a1814231a0c935be0ed44c
#
_entry.id   f5b1e81229a1814231a0c935be0ed44c
#
_cell.length_a   1.000
_cell.length_b   1.000
_cell.length_c   1.000
_cell.angle_alpha   90.00
_cell.angle_beta   90.00
_cell.angle_gamma   90.00
#
_symmetry.space_group_name_H-M   'P 1'
#
loop_
_entity.id
_entity.type
_entity.pdbx_description
1 polymer ?
#
loop_
_entity_poly.entity_id
_entity_poly.type
_entity_poly.pdbx_seq_one_letter_code
_entity_poly.pdbx_strand_id
1 'polypeptide(L)'
;MFGYVTIRKDDLKVKDYNKYQAYYCGLCQDIKEAYGKKGQAMLTFDMTFLSILLTGLYECETKEEEHYCFLHPGKKHKCLRNKYTKYCADMNVLLAYYNLLDDWEDEKNYAAFTAAKALKKSVTHIEASYPRQTKAVQDYLEKLHACEKENNPDLDLAAGYTGEVMAEIYIPEEDIWSDDLRQVGFYIGKFIYLMDALDDVEKDKKSGNYNPFLSIADQPDFEENAEKILLMMTAEASRAFEKLPILENVDILRNILYAGIWEKYEMRKSAKERQKEEK
;
A
#
# COMPACT_ATOMS: atom_id res chain seq x y z
N MET A 1 -3.06 5.19 -6.09
CA MET A 1 -3.57 4.09 -5.24
C MET A 1 -2.76 3.83 -3.96
N PHE A 2 -1.45 3.59 -3.90
CA PHE A 2 -0.70 3.20 -2.69
C PHE A 2 -0.24 4.38 -1.82
N GLY A 3 0.25 4.07 -0.58
CA GLY A 3 0.81 5.05 0.36
C GLY A 3 -0.13 5.44 1.51
N TYR A 4 -1.15 4.62 1.77
CA TYR A 4 -2.11 4.83 2.87
C TYR A 4 -1.68 4.17 4.18
N VAL A 5 -0.89 3.09 4.12
CA VAL A 5 -0.49 2.30 5.30
C VAL A 5 0.78 2.90 5.91
N THR A 6 0.62 3.94 6.71
CA THR A 6 1.71 4.71 7.32
C THR A 6 1.58 4.80 8.84
N ILE A 7 2.55 5.38 9.51
CA ILE A 7 2.54 5.62 10.96
C ILE A 7 1.81 6.92 11.33
N ARG A 8 1.22 6.96 12.52
CA ARG A 8 0.91 8.21 13.23
C ARG A 8 2.10 8.57 14.11
N LYS A 9 2.89 9.52 13.63
CA LYS A 9 4.18 9.86 14.22
C LYS A 9 4.05 10.35 15.67
N ASP A 10 3.03 11.15 15.96
CA ASP A 10 2.86 11.77 17.26
C ASP A 10 2.50 10.80 18.38
N ASP A 11 1.98 9.61 18.01
CA ASP A 11 1.63 8.54 18.93
C ASP A 11 2.76 7.52 19.15
N LEU A 12 3.89 7.67 18.42
CA LEU A 12 5.02 6.76 18.53
C LEU A 12 6.06 7.25 19.54
N LYS A 13 6.61 6.30 20.32
CA LYS A 13 7.85 6.56 21.05
C LYS A 13 8.97 6.89 20.07
N VAL A 14 9.86 7.80 20.44
CA VAL A 14 11.00 8.20 19.59
C VAL A 14 11.83 7.01 19.10
N LYS A 15 12.04 6.00 19.93
CA LYS A 15 12.77 4.78 19.55
C LYS A 15 12.08 3.99 18.43
N ASP A 16 10.74 3.88 18.48
CA ASP A 16 9.94 3.13 17.54
C ASP A 16 9.81 3.89 16.22
N TYR A 17 9.65 5.21 16.28
CA TYR A 17 9.75 6.08 15.11
C TYR A 17 11.10 5.95 14.40
N ASN A 18 12.23 5.98 15.15
CA ASN A 18 13.56 5.82 14.57
C ASN A 18 13.73 4.42 13.94
N LYS A 19 13.15 3.39 14.54
CA LYS A 19 13.19 2.01 14.02
C LYS A 19 12.36 1.89 12.73
N TYR A 20 11.16 2.47 12.70
CA TYR A 20 10.35 2.57 11.48
C TYR A 20 11.11 3.26 10.33
N GLN A 21 11.73 4.41 10.63
CA GLN A 21 12.54 5.11 9.63
C GLN A 21 13.72 4.29 9.14
N ALA A 22 14.35 3.49 10.01
CA ALA A 22 15.44 2.63 9.62
C ALA A 22 15.00 1.51 8.66
N TYR A 23 13.80 0.93 8.84
CA TYR A 23 13.21 -0.01 7.87
C TYR A 23 12.84 0.67 6.55
N TYR A 24 12.22 1.84 6.60
CA TYR A 24 11.92 2.64 5.40
C TYR A 24 13.19 2.96 4.61
N CYS A 25 14.25 3.40 5.29
CA CYS A 25 15.54 3.66 4.65
C CYS A 25 16.20 2.38 4.13
N GLY A 26 16.07 1.25 4.83
CA GLY A 26 16.55 -0.06 4.39
C GLY A 26 15.89 -0.52 3.11
N LEU A 27 14.55 -0.47 3.06
CA LEU A 27 13.75 -0.76 1.87
C LEU A 27 14.14 0.17 0.70
N CYS A 28 14.29 1.47 0.97
CA CYS A 28 14.76 2.46 0.00
C CYS A 28 16.11 2.10 -0.62
N GLN A 29 17.07 1.58 0.19
CA GLN A 29 18.37 1.15 -0.31
C GLN A 29 18.28 -0.15 -1.10
N ASP A 30 17.47 -1.14 -0.67
CA ASP A 30 17.25 -2.37 -1.43
C ASP A 30 16.68 -2.06 -2.81
N ILE A 31 15.67 -1.18 -2.91
CA ILE A 31 15.12 -0.73 -4.19
C ILE A 31 16.17 -0.02 -5.04
N LYS A 32 16.97 0.87 -4.43
CA LYS A 32 18.02 1.63 -5.14
C LYS A 32 19.11 0.71 -5.70
N GLU A 33 19.54 -0.27 -4.93
CA GLU A 33 20.58 -1.22 -5.35
C GLU A 33 20.12 -2.12 -6.49
N ALA A 34 18.86 -2.63 -6.40
CA ALA A 34 18.33 -3.55 -7.40
C ALA A 34 17.78 -2.82 -8.66
N TYR A 35 17.16 -1.65 -8.50
CA TYR A 35 16.36 -0.98 -9.54
C TYR A 35 16.79 0.46 -9.83
N GLY A 36 17.84 0.94 -9.16
CA GLY A 36 18.37 2.29 -9.34
C GLY A 36 17.45 3.39 -8.82
N LYS A 37 17.77 4.65 -9.18
CA LYS A 37 17.01 5.83 -8.73
C LYS A 37 15.55 5.83 -9.21
N LYS A 38 15.26 5.21 -10.34
CA LYS A 38 13.89 5.14 -10.89
C LYS A 38 13.00 4.25 -10.01
N GLY A 39 13.48 3.09 -9.62
CA GLY A 39 12.77 2.25 -8.65
C GLY A 39 12.62 2.94 -7.29
N GLN A 40 13.67 3.63 -6.83
CA GLN A 40 13.65 4.36 -5.56
C GLN A 40 12.55 5.43 -5.50
N ALA A 41 12.23 6.07 -6.62
CA ALA A 41 11.14 7.06 -6.70
C ALA A 41 9.74 6.44 -6.55
N MET A 42 9.62 5.11 -6.65
CA MET A 42 8.35 4.38 -6.53
C MET A 42 8.09 3.82 -5.12
N LEU A 43 8.98 4.11 -4.16
CA LEU A 43 8.86 3.62 -2.79
C LEU A 43 7.56 4.05 -2.13
N THR A 44 6.83 3.10 -1.53
CA THR A 44 5.59 3.33 -0.79
C THR A 44 5.71 2.98 0.69
N PHE A 45 4.87 3.57 1.51
CA PHE A 45 4.80 3.26 2.95
C PHE A 45 4.20 1.87 3.20
N ASP A 46 3.29 1.42 2.33
CA ASP A 46 2.61 0.12 2.47
C ASP A 46 3.61 -1.05 2.48
N MET A 47 4.65 -0.96 1.63
CA MET A 47 5.70 -1.98 1.60
C MET A 47 6.64 -1.88 2.81
N THR A 48 6.76 -0.72 3.45
CA THR A 48 7.48 -0.59 4.72
C THR A 48 6.73 -1.31 5.83
N PHE A 49 5.40 -1.15 5.90
CA PHE A 49 4.57 -1.91 6.84
C PHE A 49 4.77 -3.42 6.64
N LEU A 50 4.64 -3.91 5.41
CA LEU A 50 4.82 -5.33 5.10
C LEU A 50 6.22 -5.84 5.50
N SER A 51 7.26 -5.06 5.26
CA SER A 51 8.64 -5.46 5.63
C SER A 51 8.82 -5.60 7.14
N ILE A 52 8.20 -4.71 7.93
CA ILE A 52 8.23 -4.76 9.40
C ILE A 52 7.38 -5.94 9.91
N LEU A 53 6.21 -6.16 9.33
CA LEU A 53 5.31 -7.26 9.65
C LEU A 53 6.00 -8.61 9.46
N LEU A 54 6.55 -8.86 8.28
CA LEU A 54 7.24 -10.12 7.97
C LEU A 54 8.52 -10.29 8.80
N THR A 55 9.25 -9.20 9.05
CA THR A 55 10.44 -9.28 9.92
C THR A 55 10.08 -9.67 11.35
N GLY A 56 9.01 -9.08 11.91
CA GLY A 56 8.53 -9.38 13.26
C GLY A 56 7.95 -10.79 13.39
N LEU A 57 7.24 -11.27 12.35
CA LEU A 57 6.64 -12.60 12.36
C LEU A 57 7.68 -13.72 12.25
N TYR A 58 8.66 -13.56 11.38
CA TYR A 58 9.65 -14.59 11.06
C TYR A 58 11.00 -14.40 11.79
N GLU A 59 11.13 -13.36 12.60
CA GLU A 59 12.32 -13.07 13.43
C GLU A 59 13.64 -13.24 12.67
N CYS A 60 13.68 -12.78 11.42
CA CYS A 60 14.83 -13.00 10.55
C CYS A 60 16.00 -12.08 10.92
N GLU A 61 17.24 -12.59 10.69
CA GLU A 61 18.46 -11.80 10.87
C GLU A 61 18.39 -10.50 10.07
N THR A 62 18.53 -9.37 10.77
CA THR A 62 18.45 -8.03 10.19
C THR A 62 19.77 -7.32 10.34
N LYS A 63 20.35 -6.86 9.22
CA LYS A 63 21.59 -6.09 9.17
C LYS A 63 21.29 -4.61 9.41
N GLU A 64 22.06 -3.99 10.30
CA GLU A 64 22.05 -2.55 10.48
C GLU A 64 23.22 -1.94 9.69
N GLU A 65 22.92 -1.00 8.80
CA GLU A 65 23.88 -0.29 7.97
C GLU A 65 23.64 1.22 8.07
N GLU A 66 24.59 2.03 7.64
CA GLU A 66 24.43 3.49 7.57
C GLU A 66 24.72 3.99 6.15
N HIS A 67 23.76 4.73 5.58
CA HIS A 67 23.87 5.29 4.24
C HIS A 67 23.59 6.80 4.21
N TYR A 68 24.24 7.51 3.29
CA TYR A 68 23.88 8.88 2.96
C TYR A 68 22.61 8.90 2.11
N CYS A 69 21.65 9.71 2.50
CA CYS A 69 20.44 9.93 1.73
C CYS A 69 20.55 11.23 0.92
N PHE A 70 20.26 11.17 -0.38
CA PHE A 70 20.26 12.36 -1.24
C PHE A 70 19.12 13.34 -0.86
N LEU A 71 17.97 12.79 -0.44
CA LEU A 71 16.80 13.61 -0.05
C LEU A 71 16.99 14.26 1.33
N HIS A 72 17.87 13.70 2.18
CA HIS A 72 18.16 14.22 3.52
C HIS A 72 19.67 14.39 3.67
N PRO A 73 20.29 15.39 3.01
CA PRO A 73 21.72 15.60 3.06
C PRO A 73 22.18 16.02 4.47
N GLY A 74 23.42 15.72 4.79
CA GLY A 74 24.08 16.20 6.00
C GLY A 74 24.38 15.15 7.06
N LYS A 75 23.65 14.03 7.11
CA LYS A 75 23.95 12.91 8.02
C LYS A 75 23.71 11.56 7.38
N LYS A 76 24.35 10.53 7.91
CA LYS A 76 24.02 9.16 7.58
C LYS A 76 22.72 8.75 8.27
N HIS A 77 21.93 7.95 7.60
CA HIS A 77 20.70 7.36 8.12
C HIS A 77 20.93 5.87 8.37
N LYS A 78 20.42 5.39 9.50
CA LYS A 78 20.38 3.95 9.80
C LYS A 78 19.42 3.27 8.82
N CYS A 79 19.81 2.10 8.35
CA CYS A 79 19.06 1.25 7.45
C CYS A 79 19.02 -0.16 8.03
N LEU A 80 17.82 -0.70 8.22
CA LEU A 80 17.59 -2.09 8.62
C LEU A 80 17.23 -2.90 7.38
N ARG A 81 18.05 -3.90 7.05
CA ARG A 81 17.91 -4.67 5.82
C ARG A 81 17.94 -6.17 6.08
N ASN A 82 17.08 -6.91 5.42
CA ASN A 82 17.00 -8.35 5.51
C ASN A 82 16.35 -8.98 4.26
N LYS A 83 16.05 -10.27 4.29
CA LYS A 83 15.40 -10.95 3.15
C LYS A 83 14.00 -10.39 2.84
N TYR A 84 13.27 -9.89 3.85
CA TYR A 84 11.92 -9.36 3.65
C TYR A 84 11.92 -7.91 3.16
N THR A 85 12.92 -7.09 3.51
CA THR A 85 13.07 -5.76 2.89
C THR A 85 13.38 -5.91 1.39
N LYS A 86 14.15 -6.94 0.98
CA LYS A 86 14.40 -7.25 -0.43
C LYS A 86 13.13 -7.74 -1.14
N TYR A 87 12.40 -8.67 -0.52
CA TYR A 87 11.11 -9.13 -1.05
C TYR A 87 10.14 -7.96 -1.26
N CYS A 88 9.99 -7.09 -0.25
CA CYS A 88 9.14 -5.91 -0.35
C CYS A 88 9.63 -4.90 -1.39
N ALA A 89 10.94 -4.82 -1.65
CA ALA A 89 11.51 -4.01 -2.74
C ALA A 89 11.03 -4.53 -4.11
N ASP A 90 11.07 -5.85 -4.30
CA ASP A 90 10.59 -6.49 -5.53
C ASP A 90 9.08 -6.27 -5.71
N MET A 91 8.28 -6.49 -4.68
CA MET A 91 6.82 -6.28 -4.72
C MET A 91 6.45 -4.81 -4.94
N ASN A 92 7.19 -3.87 -4.32
CA ASN A 92 6.99 -2.43 -4.55
C ASN A 92 7.19 -2.05 -6.03
N VAL A 93 8.22 -2.57 -6.66
CA VAL A 93 8.52 -2.28 -8.07
C VAL A 93 7.54 -2.98 -9.01
N LEU A 94 7.12 -4.20 -8.68
CA LEU A 94 6.09 -4.94 -9.42
C LEU A 94 4.76 -4.17 -9.46
N LEU A 95 4.25 -3.78 -8.30
CA LEU A 95 3.00 -3.02 -8.17
C LEU A 95 3.09 -1.66 -8.88
N ALA A 96 4.19 -0.94 -8.69
CA ALA A 96 4.41 0.35 -9.34
C ALA A 96 4.44 0.23 -10.86
N TYR A 97 5.07 -0.82 -11.40
CA TYR A 97 5.13 -1.06 -12.83
C TYR A 97 3.74 -1.29 -13.44
N TYR A 98 2.95 -2.15 -12.81
CA TYR A 98 1.61 -2.45 -13.32
C TYR A 98 0.66 -1.26 -13.16
N ASN A 99 0.78 -0.47 -12.09
CA ASN A 99 0.04 0.79 -11.96
C ASN A 99 0.41 1.82 -13.06
N LEU A 100 1.70 1.90 -13.43
CA LEU A 100 2.12 2.77 -14.54
C LEU A 100 1.61 2.29 -15.90
N LEU A 101 1.43 0.98 -16.11
CA LEU A 101 0.81 0.45 -17.33
C LEU A 101 -0.67 0.77 -17.37
N ASP A 102 -1.37 0.65 -16.26
CA ASP A 102 -2.76 1.02 -16.08
C ASP A 102 -2.99 2.51 -16.39
N ASP A 103 -2.22 3.41 -15.77
CA ASP A 103 -2.24 4.86 -16.08
C ASP A 103 -2.01 5.16 -17.56
N TRP A 104 -1.19 4.34 -18.23
CA TRP A 104 -0.98 4.48 -19.67
C TRP A 104 -2.18 3.98 -20.49
N GLU A 105 -2.78 2.88 -20.10
CA GLU A 105 -3.92 2.31 -20.84
C GLU A 105 -5.16 3.16 -20.70
N ASP A 106 -5.39 3.75 -19.54
CA ASP A 106 -6.58 4.56 -19.25
C ASP A 106 -6.43 6.01 -19.72
N GLU A 107 -5.39 6.69 -19.27
CA GLU A 107 -5.23 8.13 -19.49
C GLU A 107 -4.29 8.48 -20.67
N LYS A 108 -3.65 7.48 -21.31
CA LYS A 108 -2.59 7.67 -22.32
C LYS A 108 -1.43 8.54 -21.81
N ASN A 109 -1.10 8.38 -20.52
CA ASN A 109 -0.04 9.13 -19.87
C ASN A 109 1.34 8.70 -20.36
N TYR A 110 1.95 9.51 -21.24
CA TYR A 110 3.28 9.24 -21.83
C TYR A 110 4.41 9.18 -20.79
N ALA A 111 4.30 9.91 -19.68
CA ALA A 111 5.29 9.84 -18.60
C ALA A 111 5.23 8.49 -17.89
N ALA A 112 4.04 7.98 -17.61
CA ALA A 112 3.81 6.64 -17.06
C ALA A 112 4.35 5.55 -17.98
N PHE A 113 4.04 5.63 -19.28
CA PHE A 113 4.58 4.70 -20.29
C PHE A 113 6.11 4.67 -20.32
N THR A 114 6.74 5.84 -20.29
CA THR A 114 8.22 5.95 -20.31
C THR A 114 8.83 5.37 -19.03
N ALA A 115 8.20 5.61 -17.88
CA ALA A 115 8.63 5.05 -16.60
C ALA A 115 8.47 3.51 -16.59
N ALA A 116 7.32 2.99 -17.02
CA ALA A 116 7.09 1.55 -17.15
C ALA A 116 8.12 0.89 -18.07
N LYS A 117 8.34 1.46 -19.27
CA LYS A 117 9.36 0.96 -20.21
C LYS A 117 10.75 0.87 -19.59
N ALA A 118 11.10 1.81 -18.71
CA ALA A 118 12.38 1.84 -18.05
C ALA A 118 12.54 0.76 -16.96
N LEU A 119 11.43 0.26 -16.41
CA LEU A 119 11.39 -0.80 -15.38
C LEU A 119 11.21 -2.20 -15.99
N LYS A 120 10.74 -2.30 -17.24
CA LYS A 120 10.33 -3.57 -17.87
C LYS A 120 11.33 -4.71 -17.71
N LYS A 121 12.64 -4.43 -17.93
CA LYS A 121 13.68 -5.46 -17.81
C LYS A 121 13.80 -5.99 -16.37
N SER A 122 13.70 -5.10 -15.39
CA SER A 122 13.75 -5.46 -13.97
C SER A 122 12.52 -6.27 -13.57
N VAL A 123 11.35 -5.85 -14.04
CA VAL A 123 10.08 -6.52 -13.74
C VAL A 123 10.04 -7.93 -14.35
N THR A 124 10.56 -8.15 -15.55
CA THR A 124 10.65 -9.50 -16.13
C THR A 124 11.43 -10.48 -15.22
N HIS A 125 12.43 -9.98 -14.48
CA HIS A 125 13.14 -10.81 -13.50
C HIS A 125 12.27 -11.08 -12.25
N ILE A 126 11.53 -10.07 -11.78
CA ILE A 126 10.60 -10.22 -10.66
C ILE A 126 9.49 -11.22 -11.02
N GLU A 127 8.90 -11.11 -12.19
CA GLU A 127 7.86 -12.01 -12.73
C GLU A 127 8.31 -13.47 -12.76
N ALA A 128 9.56 -13.70 -13.17
CA ALA A 128 10.16 -15.04 -13.16
C ALA A 128 10.39 -15.58 -11.74
N SER A 129 10.72 -14.70 -10.78
CA SER A 129 11.01 -15.07 -9.39
C SER A 129 9.75 -15.25 -8.55
N TYR A 130 8.68 -14.51 -8.85
CA TYR A 130 7.42 -14.47 -8.09
C TYR A 130 6.18 -14.67 -8.99
N PRO A 131 6.05 -15.84 -9.64
CA PRO A 131 4.98 -16.08 -10.63
C PRO A 131 3.57 -16.01 -10.02
N ARG A 132 3.39 -16.39 -8.75
CA ARG A 132 2.11 -16.37 -8.05
C ARG A 132 1.64 -14.93 -7.82
N GLN A 133 2.50 -14.07 -7.26
CA GLN A 133 2.21 -12.66 -7.02
C GLN A 133 2.00 -11.90 -8.34
N THR A 134 2.83 -12.18 -9.34
CA THR A 134 2.69 -11.60 -10.68
C THR A 134 1.35 -11.93 -11.30
N LYS A 135 0.94 -13.21 -11.23
CA LYS A 135 -0.37 -13.61 -11.74
C LYS A 135 -1.51 -12.91 -11.02
N ALA A 136 -1.44 -12.78 -9.70
CA ALA A 136 -2.47 -12.07 -8.93
C ALA A 136 -2.62 -10.60 -9.37
N VAL A 137 -1.49 -9.91 -9.64
CA VAL A 137 -1.53 -8.52 -10.14
C VAL A 137 -2.12 -8.44 -11.55
N GLN A 138 -1.78 -9.37 -12.44
CA GLN A 138 -2.32 -9.42 -13.80
C GLN A 138 -3.83 -9.72 -13.81
N ASP A 139 -4.25 -10.75 -13.08
CA ASP A 139 -5.68 -11.12 -12.94
C ASP A 139 -6.52 -9.95 -12.36
N TYR A 140 -5.92 -9.18 -11.44
CA TYR A 140 -6.53 -7.98 -10.86
C TYR A 140 -6.84 -6.93 -11.92
N LEU A 141 -5.84 -6.55 -12.73
CA LEU A 141 -6.04 -5.53 -13.77
C LEU A 141 -7.13 -5.94 -14.76
N GLU A 142 -7.14 -7.20 -15.22
CA GLU A 142 -8.18 -7.70 -16.10
C GLU A 142 -9.58 -7.59 -15.48
N LYS A 143 -9.72 -7.96 -14.21
CA LYS A 143 -10.99 -7.90 -13.47
C LYS A 143 -11.43 -6.46 -13.21
N LEU A 144 -10.49 -5.59 -12.83
CA LEU A 144 -10.80 -4.18 -12.56
C LEU A 144 -11.26 -3.46 -13.83
N HIS A 145 -10.54 -3.61 -14.95
CA HIS A 145 -10.94 -3.05 -16.24
C HIS A 145 -12.33 -3.54 -16.70
N ALA A 146 -12.70 -4.80 -16.40
CA ALA A 146 -14.05 -5.29 -16.68
C ALA A 146 -15.10 -4.57 -15.85
N CYS A 147 -14.86 -4.38 -14.53
CA CYS A 147 -15.72 -3.61 -13.63
C CYS A 147 -15.93 -2.16 -14.10
N GLU A 148 -14.84 -1.51 -14.48
CA GLU A 148 -14.84 -0.12 -14.96
C GLU A 148 -15.63 0.02 -16.26
N LYS A 149 -15.40 -0.87 -17.22
CA LYS A 149 -16.11 -0.89 -18.49
C LYS A 149 -17.60 -1.12 -18.35
N GLU A 150 -18.01 -1.93 -17.37
CA GLU A 150 -19.40 -2.20 -17.05
C GLU A 150 -20.01 -1.13 -16.14
N ASN A 151 -19.20 -0.20 -15.64
CA ASN A 151 -19.55 0.78 -14.61
C ASN A 151 -20.24 0.12 -13.41
N ASN A 152 -19.65 -1.00 -12.93
CA ASN A 152 -20.24 -1.82 -11.87
C ASN A 152 -20.22 -1.07 -10.52
N PRO A 153 -21.39 -0.84 -9.87
CA PRO A 153 -21.46 -0.07 -8.63
C PRO A 153 -21.11 -0.86 -7.37
N ASP A 154 -20.72 -2.13 -7.50
CA ASP A 154 -20.45 -2.99 -6.35
C ASP A 154 -19.08 -2.65 -5.73
N LEU A 155 -19.12 -1.93 -4.61
CA LEU A 155 -17.97 -1.54 -3.80
C LEU A 155 -17.18 -2.75 -3.30
N ASP A 156 -17.87 -3.82 -2.91
CA ASP A 156 -17.22 -4.99 -2.33
C ASP A 156 -16.46 -5.78 -3.39
N LEU A 157 -17.02 -5.87 -4.58
CA LEU A 157 -16.40 -6.56 -5.72
C LEU A 157 -15.11 -5.85 -6.17
N ALA A 158 -15.18 -4.54 -6.45
CA ALA A 158 -14.04 -3.77 -6.91
C ALA A 158 -12.90 -3.73 -5.87
N ALA A 159 -13.23 -3.45 -4.59
CA ALA A 159 -12.28 -3.50 -3.50
C ALA A 159 -11.71 -4.91 -3.28
N GLY A 160 -12.54 -5.95 -3.48
CA GLY A 160 -12.17 -7.35 -3.34
C GLY A 160 -11.01 -7.74 -4.24
N TYR A 161 -10.96 -7.25 -5.48
CA TYR A 161 -9.86 -7.54 -6.41
C TYR A 161 -8.52 -7.00 -5.91
N THR A 162 -8.47 -5.78 -5.38
CA THR A 162 -7.25 -5.25 -4.73
C THR A 162 -6.90 -6.05 -3.47
N GLY A 163 -7.91 -6.50 -2.72
CA GLY A 163 -7.74 -7.40 -1.60
C GLY A 163 -7.07 -8.71 -2.00
N GLU A 164 -7.50 -9.36 -3.10
CA GLU A 164 -6.91 -10.60 -3.63
C GLU A 164 -5.42 -10.42 -3.96
N VAL A 165 -5.05 -9.32 -4.61
CA VAL A 165 -3.64 -9.02 -4.91
C VAL A 165 -2.82 -8.88 -3.63
N MET A 166 -3.29 -8.06 -2.69
CA MET A 166 -2.55 -7.82 -1.46
C MET A 166 -2.48 -9.07 -0.59
N ALA A 167 -3.49 -9.93 -0.60
CA ALA A 167 -3.46 -11.23 0.06
C ALA A 167 -2.27 -12.08 -0.44
N GLU A 168 -2.04 -12.11 -1.76
CA GLU A 168 -0.93 -12.88 -2.35
C GLU A 168 0.44 -12.23 -2.12
N ILE A 169 0.50 -10.88 -2.12
CA ILE A 169 1.74 -10.13 -1.84
C ILE A 169 2.17 -10.26 -0.37
N TYR A 170 1.22 -10.42 0.56
CA TYR A 170 1.56 -10.58 1.98
C TYR A 170 2.18 -11.94 2.30
N ILE A 171 2.18 -12.89 1.35
CA ILE A 171 2.73 -14.23 1.52
C ILE A 171 3.98 -14.38 0.64
N PRO A 172 5.18 -14.24 1.17
CA PRO A 172 6.41 -14.55 0.42
C PRO A 172 6.49 -16.05 0.09
N GLU A 173 6.19 -16.92 1.05
CA GLU A 173 6.20 -18.38 0.95
C GLU A 173 5.00 -18.96 1.71
N GLU A 174 4.45 -20.10 1.24
CA GLU A 174 3.34 -20.76 1.91
C GLU A 174 3.80 -21.49 3.18
N ASP A 175 3.14 -21.18 4.30
CA ASP A 175 3.40 -21.80 5.60
C ASP A 175 2.16 -21.77 6.51
N ILE A 176 2.35 -22.07 7.80
CA ILE A 176 1.26 -22.11 8.79
C ILE A 176 0.62 -20.74 9.09
N TRP A 177 1.26 -19.63 8.72
CA TRP A 177 0.77 -18.26 8.93
C TRP A 177 0.07 -17.68 7.69
N SER A 178 0.11 -18.42 6.58
CA SER A 178 -0.37 -17.92 5.29
C SER A 178 -1.83 -17.47 5.31
N ASP A 179 -2.71 -18.19 6.01
CA ASP A 179 -4.13 -17.84 6.08
C ASP A 179 -4.37 -16.52 6.82
N ASP A 180 -3.68 -16.29 7.93
CA ASP A 180 -3.80 -15.03 8.67
C ASP A 180 -3.13 -13.87 7.93
N LEU A 181 -1.96 -14.09 7.31
CA LEU A 181 -1.31 -13.10 6.45
C LEU A 181 -2.17 -12.72 5.23
N ARG A 182 -2.84 -13.70 4.59
CA ARG A 182 -3.82 -13.44 3.52
C ARG A 182 -4.94 -12.53 3.99
N GLN A 183 -5.49 -12.80 5.16
CA GLN A 183 -6.56 -11.97 5.72
C GLN A 183 -6.08 -10.54 5.98
N VAL A 184 -4.89 -10.37 6.60
CA VAL A 184 -4.29 -9.03 6.79
C VAL A 184 -4.14 -8.31 5.45
N GLY A 185 -3.52 -8.97 4.47
CA GLY A 185 -3.30 -8.40 3.14
C GLY A 185 -4.60 -8.08 2.41
N PHE A 186 -5.58 -8.98 2.45
CA PHE A 186 -6.88 -8.82 1.80
C PHE A 186 -7.62 -7.57 2.31
N TYR A 187 -7.75 -7.43 3.62
CA TYR A 187 -8.49 -6.29 4.18
C TYR A 187 -7.72 -4.97 4.09
N ILE A 188 -6.39 -4.99 4.15
CA ILE A 188 -5.57 -3.81 3.86
C ILE A 188 -5.71 -3.42 2.38
N GLY A 189 -5.70 -4.36 1.46
CA GLY A 189 -5.92 -4.10 0.04
C GLY A 189 -7.28 -3.46 -0.22
N LYS A 190 -8.34 -4.00 0.37
CA LYS A 190 -9.69 -3.40 0.30
C LYS A 190 -9.71 -1.98 0.87
N PHE A 191 -9.06 -1.76 2.02
CA PHE A 191 -8.96 -0.43 2.61
C PHE A 191 -8.26 0.57 1.68
N ILE A 192 -7.11 0.18 1.10
CA ILE A 192 -6.34 1.03 0.19
C ILE A 192 -7.20 1.47 -1.00
N TYR A 193 -7.87 0.51 -1.65
CA TYR A 193 -8.74 0.80 -2.80
C TYR A 193 -9.91 1.73 -2.43
N LEU A 194 -10.61 1.42 -1.35
CA LEU A 194 -11.75 2.21 -0.91
C LEU A 194 -11.35 3.61 -0.45
N MET A 195 -10.19 3.75 0.19
CA MET A 195 -9.69 5.06 0.61
C MET A 195 -9.29 5.93 -0.60
N ASP A 196 -8.65 5.33 -1.61
CA ASP A 196 -8.30 5.98 -2.86
C ASP A 196 -9.55 6.44 -3.62
N ALA A 197 -10.53 5.55 -3.79
CA ALA A 197 -11.81 5.86 -4.42
C ALA A 197 -12.57 6.96 -3.67
N LEU A 198 -12.52 6.97 -2.32
CA LEU A 198 -13.14 8.00 -1.49
C LEU A 198 -12.46 9.36 -1.65
N ASP A 199 -11.13 9.38 -1.76
CA ASP A 199 -10.37 10.62 -2.01
C ASP A 199 -10.69 11.22 -3.37
N ASP A 200 -10.86 10.36 -4.38
CA ASP A 200 -11.06 10.77 -5.79
C ASP A 200 -12.55 10.98 -6.16
N VAL A 201 -13.52 10.70 -5.30
CA VAL A 201 -14.96 10.73 -5.63
C VAL A 201 -15.43 12.03 -6.30
N GLU A 202 -14.98 13.19 -5.83
CA GLU A 202 -15.36 14.49 -6.38
C GLU A 202 -14.69 14.77 -7.73
N LYS A 203 -13.47 14.30 -7.92
CA LYS A 203 -12.71 14.39 -9.16
C LYS A 203 -13.34 13.50 -10.22
N ASP A 204 -13.63 12.25 -9.88
CA ASP A 204 -14.17 11.24 -10.78
C ASP A 204 -15.60 11.60 -11.20
N LYS A 205 -16.40 12.12 -10.28
CA LYS A 205 -17.73 12.66 -10.60
C LYS A 205 -17.67 13.77 -11.67
N LYS A 206 -16.65 14.63 -11.62
CA LYS A 206 -16.47 15.73 -12.58
C LYS A 206 -15.89 15.27 -13.92
N SER A 207 -14.99 14.32 -13.90
CA SER A 207 -14.34 13.78 -15.11
C SER A 207 -15.16 12.71 -15.81
N GLY A 208 -16.14 12.11 -15.12
CA GLY A 208 -16.92 10.97 -15.62
C GLY A 208 -16.13 9.65 -15.56
N ASN A 209 -15.07 9.59 -14.77
CA ASN A 209 -14.32 8.37 -14.53
C ASN A 209 -15.10 7.40 -13.63
N TYR A 210 -14.78 6.12 -13.75
CA TYR A 210 -15.33 5.11 -12.86
C TYR A 210 -14.92 5.36 -11.42
N ASN A 211 -15.89 5.27 -10.52
CA ASN A 211 -15.66 5.22 -9.09
C ASN A 211 -16.88 4.56 -8.43
N PRO A 212 -16.71 3.43 -7.73
CA PRO A 212 -17.84 2.68 -7.20
C PRO A 212 -18.62 3.43 -6.12
N PHE A 213 -18.03 4.43 -5.45
CA PHE A 213 -18.75 5.29 -4.51
C PHE A 213 -19.76 6.23 -5.17
N LEU A 214 -19.68 6.48 -6.48
CA LEU A 214 -20.60 7.39 -7.16
C LEU A 214 -22.06 6.95 -7.05
N SER A 215 -22.31 5.65 -6.91
CA SER A 215 -23.67 5.10 -6.72
C SER A 215 -24.35 5.56 -5.42
N ILE A 216 -23.56 5.98 -4.41
CA ILE A 216 -24.06 6.40 -3.09
C ILE A 216 -23.55 7.80 -2.67
N ALA A 217 -22.74 8.47 -3.50
CA ALA A 217 -22.08 9.73 -3.15
C ALA A 217 -23.06 10.89 -2.85
N ASP A 218 -24.25 10.87 -3.40
CA ASP A 218 -25.28 11.89 -3.21
C ASP A 218 -26.23 11.62 -2.00
N GLN A 219 -26.01 10.51 -1.27
CA GLN A 219 -26.81 10.19 -0.09
C GLN A 219 -26.39 11.08 1.10
N PRO A 220 -27.35 11.52 1.95
CA PRO A 220 -27.07 12.42 3.08
C PRO A 220 -26.07 11.85 4.08
N ASP A 221 -26.01 10.53 4.22
CA ASP A 221 -25.18 9.77 5.15
C ASP A 221 -23.93 9.15 4.49
N PHE A 222 -23.60 9.60 3.27
CA PHE A 222 -22.46 9.07 2.50
C PHE A 222 -21.16 9.02 3.28
N GLU A 223 -20.74 10.12 3.92
CA GLU A 223 -19.47 10.21 4.66
C GLU A 223 -19.46 9.24 5.86
N GLU A 224 -20.57 9.14 6.58
CA GLU A 224 -20.71 8.22 7.71
C GLU A 224 -20.65 6.74 7.25
N ASN A 225 -21.30 6.43 6.15
CA ASN A 225 -21.28 5.08 5.59
C ASN A 225 -19.90 4.70 5.04
N ALA A 226 -19.22 5.61 4.36
CA ALA A 226 -17.85 5.41 3.91
C ALA A 226 -16.90 5.16 5.10
N GLU A 227 -17.00 5.95 6.19
CA GLU A 227 -16.22 5.75 7.42
C GLU A 227 -16.47 4.36 8.02
N LYS A 228 -17.72 3.91 8.10
CA LYS A 228 -18.07 2.58 8.61
C LYS A 228 -17.49 1.44 7.76
N ILE A 229 -17.53 1.59 6.44
CA ILE A 229 -16.95 0.61 5.50
C ILE A 229 -15.43 0.51 5.71
N LEU A 230 -14.73 1.65 5.76
CA LEU A 230 -13.29 1.68 6.02
C LEU A 230 -12.95 1.10 7.39
N LEU A 231 -13.75 1.39 8.42
CA LEU A 231 -13.57 0.84 9.77
C LEU A 231 -13.72 -0.68 9.79
N MET A 232 -14.67 -1.24 9.04
CA MET A 232 -14.80 -2.70 8.91
C MET A 232 -13.52 -3.32 8.32
N MET A 233 -12.94 -2.72 7.29
CA MET A 233 -11.72 -3.24 6.66
C MET A 233 -10.54 -3.23 7.63
N THR A 234 -10.32 -2.12 8.33
CA THR A 234 -9.23 -2.01 9.32
C THR A 234 -9.45 -2.91 10.54
N ALA A 235 -10.70 -3.10 10.98
CA ALA A 235 -11.03 -4.00 12.08
C ALA A 235 -10.73 -5.47 11.73
N GLU A 236 -11.08 -5.94 10.53
CA GLU A 236 -10.79 -7.30 10.09
C GLU A 236 -9.29 -7.52 9.86
N ALA A 237 -8.58 -6.54 9.26
CA ALA A 237 -7.12 -6.59 9.14
C ALA A 237 -6.45 -6.69 10.52
N SER A 238 -6.90 -5.88 11.47
CA SER A 238 -6.37 -5.88 12.84
C SER A 238 -6.68 -7.19 13.58
N ARG A 239 -7.87 -7.76 13.39
CA ARG A 239 -8.24 -9.06 13.96
C ARG A 239 -7.35 -10.18 13.45
N ALA A 240 -7.05 -10.21 12.17
CA ALA A 240 -6.15 -11.18 11.58
C ALA A 240 -4.70 -10.98 12.08
N PHE A 241 -4.25 -9.72 12.13
CA PHE A 241 -2.92 -9.36 12.65
C PHE A 241 -2.71 -9.82 14.10
N GLU A 242 -3.69 -9.61 15.00
CA GLU A 242 -3.55 -9.97 16.42
C GLU A 242 -3.51 -11.49 16.68
N LYS A 243 -3.76 -12.34 15.70
CA LYS A 243 -3.55 -13.79 15.77
C LYS A 243 -2.09 -14.19 15.51
N LEU A 244 -1.33 -13.34 14.83
CA LEU A 244 0.06 -13.59 14.50
C LEU A 244 0.94 -13.44 15.76
N PRO A 245 1.88 -14.35 16.04
CA PRO A 245 2.72 -14.33 17.24
C PRO A 245 3.87 -13.32 17.14
N ILE A 246 3.56 -12.08 16.84
CA ILE A 246 4.55 -11.02 16.65
C ILE A 246 4.87 -10.35 17.97
N LEU A 247 6.14 -10.42 18.38
CA LEU A 247 6.66 -9.73 19.57
C LEU A 247 7.49 -8.51 19.22
N GLU A 248 8.36 -8.65 18.20
CA GLU A 248 9.19 -7.54 17.75
C GLU A 248 8.42 -6.56 16.89
N ASN A 249 8.66 -5.26 17.09
CA ASN A 249 8.04 -4.16 16.34
C ASN A 249 6.52 -4.05 16.48
N VAL A 250 5.90 -4.79 17.39
CA VAL A 250 4.44 -4.82 17.55
C VAL A 250 3.85 -3.44 17.83
N ASP A 251 4.54 -2.57 18.61
CA ASP A 251 4.09 -1.21 18.89
C ASP A 251 4.03 -0.35 17.60
N ILE A 252 4.97 -0.56 16.66
CA ILE A 252 4.98 0.13 15.35
C ILE A 252 3.81 -0.38 14.49
N LEU A 253 3.63 -1.70 14.41
CA LEU A 253 2.58 -2.32 13.59
C LEU A 253 1.18 -1.94 14.11
N ARG A 254 0.97 -1.94 15.42
CA ARG A 254 -0.29 -1.47 16.04
C ARG A 254 -0.52 0.01 15.81
N ASN A 255 0.50 0.86 15.92
CA ASN A 255 0.38 2.28 15.60
C ASN A 255 -0.10 2.48 14.15
N ILE A 256 0.44 1.72 13.19
CA ILE A 256 0.01 1.78 11.79
C ILE A 256 -1.45 1.35 11.65
N LEU A 257 -1.82 0.17 12.16
CA LEU A 257 -3.14 -0.41 11.95
C LEU A 257 -4.26 0.32 12.70
N TYR A 258 -3.99 0.86 13.90
CA TYR A 258 -5.01 1.49 14.74
C TYR A 258 -5.08 3.01 14.65
N ALA A 259 -4.01 3.65 14.15
CA ALA A 259 -3.94 5.09 14.08
C ALA A 259 -3.43 5.63 12.73
N GLY A 260 -2.26 5.17 12.30
CA GLY A 260 -1.57 5.71 11.14
C GLY A 260 -2.31 5.55 9.82
N ILE A 261 -2.99 4.42 9.62
CA ILE A 261 -3.80 4.14 8.43
C ILE A 261 -4.95 5.16 8.23
N TRP A 262 -5.36 5.85 9.30
CA TRP A 262 -6.43 6.84 9.31
C TRP A 262 -5.95 8.27 9.01
N GLU A 263 -4.64 8.54 8.98
CA GLU A 263 -4.07 9.88 8.80
C GLU A 263 -4.67 10.62 7.59
N LYS A 264 -4.71 9.96 6.42
CA LYS A 264 -5.25 10.59 5.21
C LYS A 264 -6.76 10.83 5.31
N TYR A 265 -7.50 9.88 5.88
CA TYR A 265 -8.94 10.06 6.10
C TYR A 265 -9.24 11.27 7.00
N GLU A 266 -8.52 11.42 8.11
CA GLU A 266 -8.67 12.54 9.03
C GLU A 266 -8.27 13.88 8.38
N MET A 267 -7.21 13.91 7.58
CA MET A 267 -6.82 15.08 6.78
C MET A 267 -7.93 15.49 5.80
N ARG A 268 -8.53 14.52 5.08
CA ARG A 268 -9.65 14.74 4.18
C ARG A 268 -10.88 15.29 4.92
N LYS A 269 -11.23 14.70 6.06
CA LYS A 269 -12.36 15.13 6.91
C LYS A 269 -12.18 16.58 7.37
N SER A 270 -11.02 16.91 7.92
CA SER A 270 -10.67 18.26 8.37
C SER A 270 -10.66 19.30 7.23
N ALA A 271 -10.28 18.91 6.02
CA ALA A 271 -10.32 19.79 4.85
C ALA A 271 -11.78 20.11 4.44
N LYS A 272 -12.66 19.11 4.47
CA LYS A 272 -14.10 19.31 4.18
C LYS A 272 -14.81 20.17 5.22
N GLU A 273 -14.49 20.01 6.49
CA GLU A 273 -15.05 20.83 7.58
C GLU A 273 -14.69 22.31 7.40
N ARG A 274 -13.42 22.62 7.13
CA ARG A 274 -12.97 24.00 6.84
C ARG A 274 -13.68 24.62 5.64
N GLN A 275 -13.91 23.86 4.57
CA GLN A 275 -14.65 24.36 3.41
C GLN A 275 -16.12 24.64 3.68
N LYS A 276 -16.72 23.99 4.68
CA LYS A 276 -18.10 24.26 5.11
C LYS A 276 -18.21 25.51 6.00
N GLU A 277 -17.17 25.82 6.77
CA GLU A 277 -17.12 27.02 7.63
C GLU A 277 -16.85 28.30 6.83
N GLU A 278 -16.21 28.18 5.66
CA GLU A 278 -15.92 29.33 4.77
C GLU A 278 -17.05 29.71 3.82
N LYS A 279 -18.13 28.92 3.76
CA LYS A 279 -19.35 29.15 2.93
C LYS A 279 -20.51 29.69 3.75
#